data_3d8d4eded38193775fb3ee4cb2649a3b
#
_entry.id   3d8d4eded38193775fb3ee4cb2649a3b
#
_cell.length_a   1.000
_cell.length_b   1.000
_cell.length_c   1.000
_cell.angle_alpha   90.00
_cell.angle_beta   90.00
_cell.angle_gamma   90.00
#
_symmetry.space_group_name_H-M   'P 1'
#
loop_
_entity.id
_entity.type
_entity.pdbx_description
1 polymer ?
#
loop_
_entity_poly.entity_id
_entity_poly.type
_entity_poly.pdbx_seq_one_letter_code
_entity_poly.pdbx_strand_id
1 'polypeptide(L)'
;AVLATVPALFLSGCVIIDGEEAPPAPALKEVRQVEIIKEVHSAPVTTLFVMYTLKEGVTPEQFEEWVRTTDQPSMRSLARVQDFRTYRAERLLMGEGTPGVAYIEAFAIPDLDGFIAEDLAGETVQKVTADFMGLAEAPQFIIVTEVK
;
A
#
# COMPACT_ATOMS: atom_id res chain seq x y z
N ALA A 1 -23.45 42.39 67.46
CA ALA A 1 -23.45 43.81 67.15
C ALA A 1 -23.15 44.04 65.69
N VAL A 2 -24.14 44.48 65.07
CA VAL A 2 -24.34 45.68 64.28
C VAL A 2 -23.86 45.56 62.83
N LEU A 3 -24.80 45.40 61.93
CA LEU A 3 -25.32 46.33 60.95
C LEU A 3 -24.29 46.78 59.92
N ALA A 4 -24.48 46.86 58.70
CA ALA A 4 -25.60 47.24 57.80
C ALA A 4 -24.97 47.31 56.41
N THR A 5 -25.54 47.15 55.41
CA THR A 5 -26.47 47.86 54.54
C THR A 5 -26.04 47.73 53.10
N VAL A 6 -26.92 47.30 52.27
CA VAL A 6 -27.02 47.48 50.81
C VAL A 6 -27.32 48.98 50.60
N PRO A 7 -27.17 49.56 49.42
CA PRO A 7 -27.42 49.06 48.06
C PRO A 7 -26.53 49.73 46.99
N ALA A 8 -26.60 49.32 45.79
CA ALA A 8 -26.86 50.17 44.65
C ALA A 8 -27.01 49.35 43.34
N LEU A 9 -28.21 49.50 42.81
CA LEU A 9 -28.52 49.31 41.41
C LEU A 9 -27.59 50.16 40.53
N PHE A 10 -27.11 49.55 39.48
CA PHE A 10 -26.97 50.29 38.23
C PHE A 10 -27.44 49.41 37.07
N LEU A 11 -28.58 49.82 36.57
CA LEU A 11 -29.03 49.55 35.22
C LEU A 11 -28.04 50.17 34.26
N SER A 12 -27.81 49.51 33.20
CA SER A 12 -27.80 50.09 31.86
C SER A 12 -26.76 49.47 30.96
N GLY A 13 -27.20 49.12 29.81
CA GLY A 13 -26.38 49.03 28.64
C GLY A 13 -26.38 47.63 27.99
N CYS A 14 -27.54 47.24 27.43
CA CYS A 14 -27.53 46.37 26.26
C CYS A 14 -26.79 47.11 25.16
N VAL A 15 -25.54 46.79 24.95
CA VAL A 15 -24.89 47.03 23.68
C VAL A 15 -25.05 45.71 22.92
N ILE A 16 -26.00 45.68 22.01
CA ILE A 16 -26.03 44.74 20.92
C ILE A 16 -24.89 45.13 20.02
N ILE A 17 -23.74 44.48 20.18
CA ILE A 17 -22.73 44.48 19.15
C ILE A 17 -23.21 43.41 18.16
N ASP A 18 -23.69 43.89 17.02
CA ASP A 18 -23.85 43.03 15.85
C ASP A 18 -22.53 42.30 15.66
N GLY A 19 -22.57 41.02 16.02
CA GLY A 19 -21.49 40.09 15.73
C GLY A 19 -21.42 39.95 14.24
N GLU A 20 -20.49 40.66 13.66
CA GLU A 20 -20.03 40.39 12.32
C GLU A 20 -19.48 38.95 12.34
N GLU A 21 -20.31 38.04 11.88
CA GLU A 21 -19.99 36.65 11.68
C GLU A 21 -18.82 36.59 10.70
N ALA A 22 -17.64 36.34 11.22
CA ALA A 22 -16.48 36.07 10.39
C ALA A 22 -16.82 34.89 9.49
N PRO A 23 -16.64 34.99 8.16
CA PRO A 23 -16.93 33.89 7.26
C PRO A 23 -16.09 32.69 7.66
N PRO A 24 -16.70 31.51 7.69
CA PRO A 24 -15.96 30.26 8.00
C PRO A 24 -14.86 30.13 6.96
N ALA A 25 -13.66 29.80 7.42
CA ALA A 25 -12.52 29.46 6.57
C ALA A 25 -12.62 27.98 6.13
N PRO A 26 -13.24 27.65 5.00
CA PRO A 26 -13.38 26.27 4.56
C PRO A 26 -12.25 25.81 3.63
N ALA A 27 -11.45 26.71 3.09
CA ALA A 27 -10.54 26.39 2.01
C ALA A 27 -9.36 25.50 2.41
N LEU A 28 -8.84 25.64 3.63
CA LEU A 28 -7.63 24.89 4.04
C LEU A 28 -7.88 23.43 4.41
N LYS A 29 -9.10 23.10 4.87
CA LYS A 29 -9.44 21.71 5.21
C LYS A 29 -9.78 20.88 3.98
N GLU A 30 -10.44 21.46 2.99
CA GLU A 30 -10.76 20.78 1.73
C GLU A 30 -9.52 20.54 0.87
N VAL A 31 -8.60 21.50 0.79
CA VAL A 31 -7.35 21.34 0.04
C VAL A 31 -6.50 20.23 0.66
N ARG A 32 -6.42 20.13 1.97
CA ARG A 32 -5.71 19.06 2.66
C ARG A 32 -6.35 17.68 2.45
N GLN A 33 -7.67 17.60 2.44
CA GLN A 33 -8.37 16.34 2.17
C GLN A 33 -8.21 15.87 0.72
N VAL A 34 -8.20 16.78 -0.23
CA VAL A 34 -8.00 16.46 -1.65
C VAL A 34 -6.56 16.00 -1.92
N GLU A 35 -5.57 16.59 -1.26
CA GLU A 35 -4.17 16.12 -1.37
C GLU A 35 -3.97 14.76 -0.69
N ILE A 36 -4.54 14.56 0.49
CA ILE A 36 -4.50 13.25 1.19
C ILE A 36 -5.21 12.17 0.37
N ILE A 37 -6.33 12.48 -0.29
CA ILE A 37 -7.05 11.54 -1.15
C ILE A 37 -6.25 11.22 -2.41
N LYS A 38 -5.51 12.17 -2.98
CA LYS A 38 -4.62 11.91 -4.12
C LYS A 38 -3.44 11.02 -3.75
N GLU A 39 -2.82 11.20 -2.58
CA GLU A 39 -1.74 10.33 -2.11
C GLU A 39 -2.24 8.91 -1.78
N VAL A 40 -3.44 8.78 -1.22
CA VAL A 40 -4.02 7.47 -0.85
C VAL A 40 -4.51 6.67 -2.07
N HIS A 41 -4.79 7.30 -3.20
CA HIS A 41 -5.33 6.62 -4.40
C HIS A 41 -4.29 6.37 -5.51
N SER A 42 -3.06 6.81 -5.34
CA SER A 42 -1.99 6.45 -6.26
C SER A 42 -1.47 5.06 -5.89
N ALA A 43 -2.01 4.04 -6.54
CA ALA A 43 -1.48 2.69 -6.40
C ALA A 43 0.00 2.68 -6.81
N PRO A 44 0.86 1.93 -6.09
CA PRO A 44 2.25 1.78 -6.49
C PRO A 44 2.35 1.25 -7.92
N VAL A 45 3.26 1.84 -8.71
CA VAL A 45 3.47 1.40 -10.09
C VAL A 45 4.24 0.09 -10.07
N THR A 46 3.65 -0.95 -10.67
CA THR A 46 4.34 -2.24 -10.84
C THR A 46 5.53 -2.09 -11.77
N THR A 47 6.68 -2.60 -11.36
CA THR A 47 7.94 -2.55 -12.12
C THR A 47 8.46 -3.93 -12.50
N LEU A 48 8.00 -4.98 -11.83
CA LEU A 48 8.41 -6.36 -12.09
C LEU A 48 7.21 -7.30 -11.96
N PHE A 49 7.05 -8.17 -12.95
CA PHE A 49 6.21 -9.36 -12.87
C PHE A 49 7.06 -10.62 -12.81
N VAL A 50 6.66 -11.58 -11.97
CA VAL A 50 7.19 -12.95 -12.01
C VAL A 50 6.04 -13.89 -12.35
N MET A 51 6.21 -14.70 -13.40
CA MET A 51 5.18 -15.62 -13.88
C MET A 51 5.72 -17.02 -13.94
N TYR A 52 4.99 -17.99 -13.38
CA TYR A 52 5.46 -19.37 -13.26
C TYR A 52 4.33 -20.38 -13.05
N THR A 53 4.68 -21.65 -13.16
CA THR A 53 3.89 -22.79 -12.68
C THR A 53 4.55 -23.36 -11.42
N LEU A 54 3.90 -24.31 -10.75
CA LEU A 54 4.50 -25.04 -9.63
C LEU A 54 5.21 -26.28 -10.15
N LYS A 55 6.29 -26.67 -9.48
CA LYS A 55 6.96 -27.93 -9.71
C LYS A 55 6.05 -29.11 -9.41
N GLU A 56 6.32 -30.22 -10.07
CA GLU A 56 5.62 -31.47 -9.79
C GLU A 56 5.73 -31.85 -8.31
N GLY A 57 4.59 -32.21 -7.71
CA GLY A 57 4.51 -32.57 -6.30
C GLY A 57 4.32 -31.39 -5.34
N VAL A 58 4.43 -30.14 -5.80
CA VAL A 58 4.12 -28.96 -5.00
C VAL A 58 2.64 -28.62 -5.13
N THR A 59 1.90 -28.64 -4.03
CA THR A 59 0.49 -28.29 -4.04
C THR A 59 0.28 -26.78 -3.89
N PRO A 60 -0.84 -26.21 -4.40
CA PRO A 60 -1.19 -24.82 -4.17
C PRO A 60 -1.20 -24.42 -2.70
N GLU A 61 -1.71 -25.29 -1.82
CA GLU A 61 -1.80 -25.04 -0.39
C GLU A 61 -0.41 -24.89 0.26
N GLN A 62 0.52 -25.78 -0.10
CA GLN A 62 1.90 -25.72 0.39
C GLN A 62 2.62 -24.47 -0.10
N PHE A 63 2.47 -24.15 -1.38
CA PHE A 63 3.06 -22.96 -1.97
C PHE A 63 2.50 -21.67 -1.33
N GLU A 64 1.20 -21.55 -1.23
CA GLU A 64 0.55 -20.37 -0.67
C GLU A 64 0.83 -20.18 0.83
N GLU A 65 1.00 -21.25 1.56
CA GLU A 65 1.46 -21.16 2.95
C GLU A 65 2.88 -20.57 3.02
N TRP A 66 3.79 -21.05 2.17
CA TRP A 66 5.14 -20.50 2.06
C TRP A 66 5.11 -19.01 1.65
N VAL A 67 4.27 -18.64 0.68
CA VAL A 67 4.08 -17.24 0.27
C VAL A 67 3.65 -16.38 1.45
N ARG A 68 2.67 -16.81 2.23
CA ARG A 68 2.15 -16.04 3.37
C ARG A 68 3.13 -15.92 4.53
N THR A 69 3.88 -16.98 4.80
CA THR A 69 4.73 -17.07 6.00
C THR A 69 6.17 -16.67 5.76
N THR A 70 6.65 -16.75 4.53
CA THR A 70 8.06 -16.52 4.20
C THR A 70 8.27 -15.47 3.14
N ASP A 71 7.72 -15.67 1.96
CA ASP A 71 7.99 -14.82 0.80
C ASP A 71 7.49 -13.38 0.99
N GLN A 72 6.18 -13.20 1.21
CA GLN A 72 5.60 -11.87 1.37
C GLN A 72 6.18 -11.07 2.54
N PRO A 73 6.35 -11.62 3.75
CA PRO A 73 7.00 -10.91 4.83
C PRO A 73 8.44 -10.50 4.50
N SER A 74 9.20 -11.40 3.87
CA SER A 74 10.60 -11.15 3.52
C SER A 74 10.74 -10.07 2.46
N MET A 75 10.00 -10.18 1.36
CA MET A 75 10.06 -9.19 0.27
C MET A 75 9.57 -7.82 0.72
N ARG A 76 8.48 -7.75 1.49
CA ARG A 76 7.94 -6.49 2.04
C ARG A 76 8.82 -5.86 3.11
N SER A 77 9.76 -6.59 3.68
CA SER A 77 10.74 -6.04 4.64
C SER A 77 11.85 -5.21 3.97
N LEU A 78 12.03 -5.35 2.66
CA LEU A 78 13.03 -4.62 1.90
C LEU A 78 12.59 -3.18 1.68
N ALA A 79 13.46 -2.22 2.00
CA ALA A 79 13.14 -0.80 1.94
C ALA A 79 12.76 -0.31 0.53
N ARG A 80 13.32 -0.94 -0.52
CA ARG A 80 13.04 -0.59 -1.92
C ARG A 80 11.79 -1.26 -2.48
N VAL A 81 11.21 -2.26 -1.80
CA VAL A 81 9.96 -2.90 -2.20
C VAL A 81 8.79 -2.12 -1.61
N GLN A 82 8.13 -1.31 -2.42
CA GLN A 82 7.00 -0.49 -2.00
C GLN A 82 5.71 -1.30 -1.89
N ASP A 83 5.51 -2.27 -2.81
CA ASP A 83 4.39 -3.22 -2.76
C ASP A 83 4.81 -4.54 -3.39
N PHE A 84 4.25 -5.63 -2.89
CA PHE A 84 4.44 -6.98 -3.41
C PHE A 84 3.18 -7.80 -3.22
N ARG A 85 2.70 -8.39 -4.31
CA ARG A 85 1.47 -9.20 -4.34
C ARG A 85 1.65 -10.44 -5.17
N THR A 86 1.09 -11.56 -4.70
CA THR A 86 1.04 -12.83 -5.41
C THR A 86 -0.41 -13.14 -5.77
N TYR A 87 -0.64 -13.52 -7.01
CA TYR A 87 -1.95 -13.87 -7.55
C TYR A 87 -1.94 -15.28 -8.08
N ARG A 88 -2.99 -16.05 -7.78
CA ARG A 88 -3.25 -17.34 -8.42
C ARG A 88 -3.98 -17.10 -9.74
N ALA A 89 -3.53 -17.71 -10.83
CA ALA A 89 -4.23 -17.71 -12.09
C ALA A 89 -5.30 -18.84 -12.04
N GLU A 90 -6.58 -18.45 -11.99
CA GLU A 90 -7.66 -19.43 -11.79
C GLU A 90 -8.20 -19.98 -13.11
N ARG A 91 -8.43 -19.11 -14.08
CA ARG A 91 -9.03 -19.46 -15.37
C ARG A 91 -8.79 -18.40 -16.43
N LEU A 92 -8.93 -18.78 -17.69
CA LEU A 92 -8.99 -17.83 -18.79
C LEU A 92 -10.35 -17.10 -18.76
N LEU A 93 -10.34 -15.78 -18.99
CA LEU A 93 -11.58 -15.02 -19.19
C LEU A 93 -12.22 -15.35 -20.54
N MET A 94 -11.38 -15.55 -21.56
CA MET A 94 -11.79 -15.89 -22.94
C MET A 94 -10.90 -17.01 -23.45
N GLY A 95 -11.43 -17.83 -24.37
CA GLY A 95 -10.73 -18.98 -24.91
C GLY A 95 -11.00 -20.26 -24.12
N GLU A 96 -10.39 -21.35 -24.56
CA GLU A 96 -10.51 -22.68 -23.95
C GLU A 96 -9.18 -23.10 -23.31
N GLY A 97 -9.26 -23.99 -22.34
CA GLY A 97 -8.09 -24.53 -21.65
C GLY A 97 -7.80 -23.86 -20.30
N THR A 98 -6.59 -24.06 -19.82
CA THR A 98 -6.09 -23.50 -18.55
C THR A 98 -5.09 -22.38 -18.81
N PRO A 99 -4.91 -21.43 -17.87
CA PRO A 99 -3.84 -20.46 -17.96
C PRO A 99 -2.47 -21.11 -18.15
N GLY A 100 -1.61 -20.51 -18.97
CA GLY A 100 -0.24 -20.99 -19.19
C GLY A 100 0.69 -20.78 -17.98
N VAL A 101 0.21 -20.12 -16.94
CA VAL A 101 0.90 -19.89 -15.66
C VAL A 101 -0.04 -20.23 -14.52
N ALA A 102 0.51 -20.67 -13.38
CA ALA A 102 -0.27 -20.94 -12.18
C ALA A 102 -0.33 -19.70 -11.26
N TYR A 103 0.75 -18.92 -11.22
CA TYR A 103 0.88 -17.73 -10.36
C TYR A 103 1.53 -16.57 -11.10
N ILE A 104 1.17 -15.38 -10.64
CA ILE A 104 1.75 -14.11 -11.09
C ILE A 104 2.08 -13.30 -9.84
N GLU A 105 3.32 -12.86 -9.74
CA GLU A 105 3.73 -11.89 -8.73
C GLU A 105 3.90 -10.52 -9.36
N ALA A 106 3.52 -9.49 -8.62
CA ALA A 106 3.65 -8.11 -9.03
C ALA A 106 4.40 -7.33 -7.95
N PHE A 107 5.50 -6.71 -8.34
CA PHE A 107 6.32 -5.87 -7.47
C PHE A 107 6.26 -4.42 -7.91
N ALA A 108 6.15 -3.51 -6.94
CA ALA A 108 6.43 -2.10 -7.11
C ALA A 108 7.77 -1.79 -6.45
N ILE A 109 8.79 -1.56 -7.25
CA ILE A 109 10.15 -1.25 -6.84
C ILE A 109 10.57 0.05 -7.52
N PRO A 110 10.29 1.24 -6.92
CA PRO A 110 10.57 2.53 -7.55
C PRO A 110 12.05 2.75 -7.86
N ASP A 111 12.95 2.24 -7.01
CA ASP A 111 14.39 2.23 -7.22
C ASP A 111 14.84 0.83 -7.66
N LEU A 112 14.49 0.46 -8.88
CA LEU A 112 14.83 -0.85 -9.44
C LEU A 112 16.34 -1.04 -9.62
N ASP A 113 17.05 -0.01 -10.02
CA ASP A 113 18.50 -0.07 -10.22
C ASP A 113 19.24 -0.30 -8.90
N GLY A 114 18.81 0.40 -7.83
CA GLY A 114 19.35 0.17 -6.48
C GLY A 114 18.99 -1.22 -5.95
N PHE A 115 17.78 -1.71 -6.22
CA PHE A 115 17.38 -3.08 -5.86
C PHE A 115 18.28 -4.11 -6.55
N ILE A 116 18.53 -3.97 -7.84
CA ILE A 116 19.40 -4.88 -8.61
C ILE A 116 20.85 -4.83 -8.09
N ALA A 117 21.34 -3.63 -7.79
CA ALA A 117 22.74 -3.46 -7.38
C ALA A 117 23.02 -3.94 -5.94
N GLU A 118 22.06 -3.82 -5.04
CA GLU A 118 22.28 -4.02 -3.61
C GLU A 118 21.39 -5.16 -3.03
N ASP A 119 20.05 -5.11 -3.24
CA ASP A 119 19.14 -6.04 -2.58
C ASP A 119 19.16 -7.43 -3.23
N LEU A 120 19.34 -7.51 -4.56
CA LEU A 120 19.31 -8.79 -5.29
C LEU A 120 20.41 -9.75 -4.83
N ALA A 121 21.56 -9.22 -4.42
CA ALA A 121 22.67 -9.98 -3.85
C ALA A 121 22.56 -10.13 -2.31
N GLY A 122 21.59 -9.48 -1.69
CA GLY A 122 21.38 -9.52 -0.24
C GLY A 122 20.89 -10.88 0.27
N GLU A 123 21.19 -11.19 1.52
CA GLU A 123 20.85 -12.48 2.15
C GLU A 123 19.36 -12.81 2.07
N THR A 124 18.49 -11.81 2.30
CA THR A 124 17.04 -11.99 2.27
C THR A 124 16.56 -12.44 0.90
N VAL A 125 16.95 -11.74 -0.17
CA VAL A 125 16.55 -12.07 -1.55
C VAL A 125 17.15 -13.41 -1.98
N GLN A 126 18.42 -13.66 -1.68
CA GLN A 126 19.09 -14.90 -2.02
C GLN A 126 18.40 -16.11 -1.37
N LYS A 127 18.06 -16.01 -0.09
CA LYS A 127 17.37 -17.08 0.63
C LYS A 127 15.98 -17.34 0.05
N VAL A 128 15.17 -16.31 -0.13
CA VAL A 128 13.81 -16.44 -0.67
C VAL A 128 13.85 -16.98 -2.10
N THR A 129 14.78 -16.50 -2.93
CA THR A 129 14.95 -17.00 -4.29
C THR A 129 15.34 -18.48 -4.30
N ALA A 130 16.22 -18.93 -3.42
CA ALA A 130 16.58 -20.34 -3.32
C ALA A 130 15.38 -21.21 -2.95
N ASP A 131 14.59 -20.81 -1.96
CA ASP A 131 13.37 -21.50 -1.57
C ASP A 131 12.34 -21.50 -2.72
N PHE A 132 12.14 -20.35 -3.36
CA PHE A 132 11.25 -20.18 -4.51
C PHE A 132 11.61 -21.09 -5.68
N MET A 133 12.90 -21.17 -6.05
CA MET A 133 13.39 -22.03 -7.12
C MET A 133 13.21 -23.53 -6.80
N GLY A 134 13.00 -23.87 -5.55
CA GLY A 134 12.60 -25.21 -5.12
C GLY A 134 11.11 -25.53 -5.35
N LEU A 135 10.27 -24.50 -5.48
CA LEU A 135 8.81 -24.61 -5.56
C LEU A 135 8.27 -24.29 -6.96
N ALA A 136 8.86 -23.30 -7.64
CA ALA A 136 8.42 -22.79 -8.93
C ALA A 136 9.12 -23.50 -10.10
N GLU A 137 8.35 -23.72 -11.17
CA GLU A 137 8.83 -24.26 -12.44
C GLU A 137 8.82 -23.16 -13.50
N ALA A 138 9.93 -23.06 -14.26
CA ALA A 138 10.13 -22.14 -15.38
C ALA A 138 9.74 -20.67 -15.08
N PRO A 139 10.20 -20.06 -13.95
CA PRO A 139 9.84 -18.70 -13.63
C PRO A 139 10.43 -17.70 -14.64
N GLN A 140 9.59 -16.74 -15.03
CA GLN A 140 9.98 -15.61 -15.87
C GLN A 140 9.92 -14.35 -15.04
N PHE A 141 11.03 -13.64 -14.92
CA PHE A 141 11.16 -12.34 -14.24
C PHE A 141 11.15 -11.24 -15.29
N ILE A 142 10.06 -10.49 -15.36
CA ILE A 142 9.80 -9.53 -16.44
C ILE A 142 9.76 -8.12 -15.87
N ILE A 143 10.77 -7.31 -16.21
CA ILE A 143 10.76 -5.88 -15.90
C ILE A 143 9.76 -5.21 -16.85
N VAL A 144 8.88 -4.39 -16.29
CA VAL A 144 7.80 -3.73 -17.04
C VAL A 144 7.82 -2.22 -16.84
N THR A 145 7.30 -1.52 -17.86
CA THR A 145 7.07 -0.07 -17.79
C THR A 145 5.62 0.20 -18.16
N GLU A 146 4.96 1.04 -17.37
CA GLU A 146 3.59 1.47 -17.69
C GLU A 146 3.57 2.28 -19.00
N VAL A 147 2.71 1.89 -19.92
CA VAL A 147 2.45 2.63 -21.16
C VAL A 147 1.31 3.62 -20.90
N LYS A 148 1.60 4.92 -21.08
CA LYS A 148 0.65 6.03 -20.88
C LYS A 148 0.16 6.60 -22.20
#